data_2f91b26603b1b795a5a8b5f6495e4e19
#
_entry.id   2f91b26603b1b795a5a8b5f6495e4e19
#
_cell.length_a   1.000
_cell.length_b   1.000
_cell.length_c   1.000
_cell.angle_alpha   90.00
_cell.angle_beta   90.00
_cell.angle_gamma   90.00
#
_symmetry.space_group_name_H-M   'P 1'
#
loop_
_entity.id
_entity.type
_entity.pdbx_description
1 polymer ?
#
loop_
_entity_poly.entity_id
_entity_poly.type
_entity_poly.pdbx_seq_one_letter_code
_entity_poly.pdbx_strand_id
1 'polypeptide(L)'
;VLPDGLPNDDSLCITVLGFALNDDGTMKDELVGRLQTALASAQKYPNAYVAVTGGGTAKNNPDATEADQMAAWMIANGLDENRLIVENKSKSTVQNAQFTYAILREKYPTIKSLAIVTSDYHVQRGCLLYYSQLLLSAYDAGDNLLDVISNAGYKAGHEGYESISLQAMG
;
A
#
# COMPACT_ATOMS: atom_id res chain seq x y z
N VAL A 1 10.99 -4.48 -5.89
CA VAL A 1 11.13 -5.15 -4.59
C VAL A 1 11.76 -4.19 -3.59
N LEU A 2 11.32 -4.27 -2.35
CA LEU A 2 11.86 -3.42 -1.28
C LEU A 2 13.36 -3.66 -1.07
N PRO A 3 14.11 -2.62 -0.66
CA PRO A 3 15.54 -2.76 -0.39
C PRO A 3 15.82 -3.60 0.87
N ASP A 4 17.10 -3.98 1.05
CA ASP A 4 17.56 -4.64 2.26
C ASP A 4 17.53 -3.70 3.46
N GLY A 5 17.53 -4.26 4.67
CA GLY A 5 17.73 -3.51 5.91
C GLY A 5 16.47 -3.00 6.59
N LEU A 6 15.28 -3.36 6.08
CA LEU A 6 14.03 -3.02 6.75
C LEU A 6 13.74 -4.02 7.88
N PRO A 7 12.92 -3.65 8.88
CA PRO A 7 12.54 -4.59 9.93
C PRO A 7 11.72 -5.75 9.35
N ASN A 8 12.09 -6.98 9.66
CA ASN A 8 11.38 -8.18 9.25
C ASN A 8 10.57 -8.73 10.43
N ASP A 9 9.60 -7.97 10.86
CA ASP A 9 8.75 -8.31 12.00
C ASP A 9 7.37 -7.64 11.85
N ASP A 10 6.53 -7.77 12.86
CA ASP A 10 5.17 -7.22 12.87
C ASP A 10 5.10 -5.69 13.06
N SER A 11 6.24 -5.02 13.13
CA SER A 11 6.29 -3.55 13.15
C SER A 11 6.27 -2.94 11.73
N LEU A 12 6.52 -3.74 10.69
CA LEU A 12 6.51 -3.30 9.30
C LEU A 12 5.21 -3.67 8.60
N CYS A 13 4.64 -2.73 7.88
CA CYS A 13 3.51 -2.97 6.98
C CYS A 13 3.88 -2.56 5.54
N ILE A 14 3.88 -3.53 4.64
CA ILE A 14 4.03 -3.28 3.20
C ILE A 14 2.68 -2.83 2.69
N THR A 15 2.56 -1.57 2.32
CA THR A 15 1.28 -0.92 1.96
C THR A 15 1.20 -0.73 0.46
N VAL A 16 0.29 -1.44 -0.18
CA VAL A 16 0.09 -1.41 -1.64
C VAL A 16 -1.03 -0.45 -1.97
N LEU A 17 -0.74 0.56 -2.78
CA LEU A 17 -1.74 1.52 -3.24
C LEU A 17 -2.54 0.94 -4.41
N GLY A 18 -3.86 1.07 -4.34
CA GLY A 18 -4.76 0.61 -5.38
C GLY A 18 -4.67 1.44 -6.66
N PHE A 19 -5.27 0.91 -7.71
CA PHE A 19 -5.39 1.53 -9.02
C PHE A 19 -6.79 1.25 -9.56
N ALA A 20 -7.33 2.17 -10.35
CA ALA A 20 -8.68 2.06 -10.89
C ALA A 20 -8.93 0.72 -11.58
N LEU A 21 -10.03 0.08 -11.22
CA LEU A 21 -10.45 -1.19 -11.83
C LEU A 21 -10.98 -0.97 -13.24
N ASN A 22 -11.04 -2.05 -14.02
CA ASN A 22 -11.82 -2.09 -15.24
C ASN A 22 -13.31 -1.91 -14.90
N ASP A 23 -14.13 -1.54 -15.88
CA ASP A 23 -15.55 -1.26 -15.67
C ASP A 23 -16.33 -2.44 -15.12
N ASP A 24 -15.88 -3.67 -15.39
CA ASP A 24 -16.49 -4.91 -14.89
C ASP A 24 -16.01 -5.33 -13.50
N GLY A 25 -15.10 -4.59 -12.90
CA GLY A 25 -14.56 -4.88 -11.57
C GLY A 25 -13.26 -5.68 -11.57
N THR A 26 -12.74 -6.08 -12.73
CA THR A 26 -11.46 -6.78 -12.80
C THR A 26 -10.29 -5.81 -12.68
N MET A 27 -9.13 -6.33 -12.27
CA MET A 27 -7.93 -5.52 -12.12
C MET A 27 -7.26 -5.27 -13.48
N LYS A 28 -6.78 -4.04 -13.67
CA LYS A 28 -5.92 -3.69 -14.79
C LYS A 28 -4.52 -4.28 -14.61
N ASP A 29 -3.80 -4.44 -15.73
CA ASP A 29 -2.44 -5.01 -15.71
C ASP A 29 -1.49 -4.23 -14.80
N GLU A 30 -1.63 -2.92 -14.74
CA GLU A 30 -0.81 -2.08 -13.86
C GLU A 30 -1.03 -2.42 -12.38
N LEU A 31 -2.27 -2.70 -11.98
CA LEU A 31 -2.58 -3.09 -10.59
C LEU A 31 -1.97 -4.47 -10.28
N VAL A 32 -2.08 -5.41 -11.19
CA VAL A 32 -1.45 -6.73 -11.03
C VAL A 32 0.07 -6.59 -10.91
N GLY A 33 0.69 -5.70 -11.69
CA GLY A 33 2.12 -5.41 -11.59
C GLY A 33 2.53 -4.88 -10.22
N ARG A 34 1.75 -3.98 -9.63
CA ARG A 34 1.98 -3.51 -8.26
C ARG A 34 1.91 -4.68 -7.26
N LEU A 35 0.95 -5.58 -7.43
CA LEU A 35 0.79 -6.74 -6.55
C LEU A 35 1.95 -7.72 -6.68
N GLN A 36 2.46 -7.94 -7.89
CA GLN A 36 3.64 -8.78 -8.10
C GLN A 36 4.86 -8.22 -7.37
N THR A 37 5.07 -6.90 -7.43
CA THR A 37 6.13 -6.22 -6.69
C THR A 37 5.94 -6.35 -5.18
N ALA A 38 4.71 -6.18 -4.71
CA ALA A 38 4.38 -6.32 -3.30
C ALA A 38 4.56 -7.76 -2.80
N LEU A 39 4.14 -8.74 -3.58
CA LEU A 39 4.30 -10.16 -3.22
C LEU A 39 5.78 -10.55 -3.11
N ALA A 40 6.60 -10.12 -4.06
CA ALA A 40 8.05 -10.36 -4.00
C ALA A 40 8.66 -9.68 -2.76
N SER A 41 8.20 -8.48 -2.43
CA SER A 41 8.62 -7.78 -1.21
C SER A 41 8.17 -8.51 0.06
N ALA A 42 6.95 -9.03 0.06
CA ALA A 42 6.42 -9.82 1.19
C ALA A 42 7.14 -11.14 1.39
N GLN A 43 7.65 -11.75 0.32
CA GLN A 43 8.49 -12.94 0.40
C GLN A 43 9.86 -12.63 0.98
N LYS A 44 10.39 -11.43 0.71
CA LYS A 44 11.65 -10.95 1.28
C LYS A 44 11.51 -10.61 2.77
N TYR A 45 10.33 -10.14 3.19
CA TYR A 45 10.01 -9.79 4.58
C TYR A 45 8.84 -10.63 5.07
N PRO A 46 9.02 -11.93 5.30
CA PRO A 46 7.91 -12.85 5.55
C PRO A 46 7.18 -12.65 6.87
N ASN A 47 7.74 -11.86 7.79
CA ASN A 47 7.11 -11.56 9.08
C ASN A 47 6.40 -10.19 9.11
N ALA A 48 6.43 -9.44 8.00
CA ALA A 48 5.74 -8.15 7.89
C ALA A 48 4.27 -8.33 7.55
N TYR A 49 3.44 -7.34 7.92
CA TYR A 49 2.08 -7.23 7.41
C TYR A 49 2.07 -6.69 5.98
N VAL A 50 0.99 -6.97 5.26
CA VAL A 50 0.73 -6.44 3.93
C VAL A 50 -0.66 -5.81 3.92
N ALA A 51 -0.74 -4.53 3.63
CA ALA A 51 -2.00 -3.82 3.48
C ALA A 51 -2.28 -3.57 1.99
N VAL A 52 -3.49 -3.90 1.55
CA VAL A 52 -3.98 -3.59 0.22
C VAL A 52 -5.08 -2.54 0.37
N THR A 53 -5.06 -1.51 -0.46
CA THR A 53 -5.84 -0.31 -0.23
C THR A 53 -6.53 0.20 -1.49
N GLY A 54 -7.73 0.70 -1.34
CA GLY A 54 -8.49 1.32 -2.41
C GLY A 54 -9.96 0.92 -2.42
N GLY A 55 -10.83 1.89 -2.66
CA GLY A 55 -12.28 1.70 -2.71
C GLY A 55 -12.80 1.24 -4.06
N GLY A 56 -14.08 1.45 -4.29
CA GLY A 56 -14.76 1.06 -5.53
C GLY A 56 -14.53 2.08 -6.64
N THR A 57 -14.07 1.59 -7.80
CA THR A 57 -13.84 2.42 -8.99
C THR A 57 -14.42 1.80 -10.26
N ALA A 58 -14.99 0.61 -10.18
CA ALA A 58 -15.56 -0.07 -11.35
C ALA A 58 -16.93 0.53 -11.70
N LYS A 59 -17.06 1.03 -12.91
CA LYS A 59 -18.25 1.74 -13.40
C LYS A 59 -19.50 0.84 -13.44
N ASN A 60 -19.31 -0.41 -13.85
CA ASN A 60 -20.40 -1.38 -14.03
C ASN A 60 -20.48 -2.42 -12.91
N ASN A 61 -19.67 -2.28 -11.87
CA ASN A 61 -19.68 -3.16 -10.71
C ASN A 61 -19.36 -2.35 -9.44
N PRO A 62 -20.33 -1.59 -8.91
CA PRO A 62 -20.09 -0.66 -7.80
C PRO A 62 -19.72 -1.34 -6.49
N ASP A 63 -20.02 -2.64 -6.33
CA ASP A 63 -19.68 -3.39 -5.13
C ASP A 63 -18.25 -3.93 -5.15
N ALA A 64 -17.60 -3.95 -6.32
CA ALA A 64 -16.19 -4.34 -6.41
C ALA A 64 -15.27 -3.21 -5.94
N THR A 65 -14.31 -3.53 -5.07
CA THR A 65 -13.31 -2.58 -4.61
C THR A 65 -11.92 -2.99 -5.06
N GLU A 66 -11.04 -2.02 -5.24
CA GLU A 66 -9.63 -2.28 -5.59
C GLU A 66 -9.01 -3.22 -4.54
N ALA A 67 -9.18 -2.88 -3.26
CA ALA A 67 -8.58 -3.65 -2.18
C ALA A 67 -9.10 -5.08 -2.11
N ASP A 68 -10.39 -5.32 -2.32
CA ASP A 68 -10.94 -6.68 -2.29
C ASP A 68 -10.39 -7.54 -3.44
N GLN A 69 -10.25 -6.97 -4.63
CA GLN A 69 -9.64 -7.65 -5.77
C GLN A 69 -8.16 -7.95 -5.52
N MET A 70 -7.45 -7.00 -4.95
CA MET A 70 -6.04 -7.15 -4.57
C MET A 70 -5.86 -8.24 -3.51
N ALA A 71 -6.72 -8.26 -2.50
CA ALA A 71 -6.69 -9.26 -1.43
C ALA A 71 -6.90 -10.67 -1.97
N ALA A 72 -7.89 -10.87 -2.83
CA ALA A 72 -8.16 -12.16 -3.45
C ALA A 72 -6.96 -12.65 -4.27
N TRP A 73 -6.32 -11.77 -5.03
CA TRP A 73 -5.14 -12.10 -5.81
C TRP A 73 -3.96 -12.51 -4.91
N MET A 74 -3.71 -11.76 -3.84
CA MET A 74 -2.61 -12.03 -2.91
C MET A 74 -2.77 -13.38 -2.23
N ILE A 75 -3.97 -13.70 -1.76
CA ILE A 75 -4.28 -14.99 -1.13
C ILE A 75 -4.12 -16.13 -2.15
N ALA A 76 -4.64 -15.95 -3.37
CA ALA A 76 -4.52 -16.94 -4.44
C ALA A 76 -3.06 -17.22 -4.82
N ASN A 77 -2.16 -16.25 -4.62
CA ASN A 77 -0.73 -16.38 -4.92
C ASN A 77 0.12 -16.71 -3.69
N GLY A 78 -0.49 -17.12 -2.59
CA GLY A 78 0.20 -17.73 -1.46
C GLY A 78 0.48 -16.85 -0.25
N LEU A 79 -0.04 -15.60 -0.23
CA LEU A 79 0.08 -14.76 0.97
C LEU A 79 -0.80 -15.34 2.09
N ASP A 80 -0.23 -15.42 3.30
CA ASP A 80 -0.99 -15.80 4.49
C ASP A 80 -2.04 -14.73 4.80
N GLU A 81 -3.29 -15.15 4.88
CA GLU A 81 -4.43 -14.28 5.19
C GLU A 81 -4.24 -13.52 6.50
N ASN A 82 -3.56 -14.12 7.48
CA ASN A 82 -3.30 -13.48 8.78
C ASN A 82 -2.36 -12.29 8.69
N ARG A 83 -1.61 -12.16 7.60
CA ARG A 83 -0.74 -11.02 7.34
C ARG A 83 -1.45 -9.90 6.56
N LEU A 84 -2.64 -10.16 6.03
CA LEU A 84 -3.31 -9.28 5.09
C LEU A 84 -4.23 -8.30 5.81
N ILE A 85 -4.10 -7.01 5.47
CA ILE A 85 -4.94 -5.93 5.95
C ILE A 85 -5.63 -5.31 4.74
N VAL A 86 -6.95 -5.07 4.83
CA VAL A 86 -7.75 -4.57 3.70
C VAL A 86 -8.37 -3.22 4.06
N GLU A 87 -8.05 -2.19 3.26
CA GLU A 87 -8.73 -0.90 3.30
C GLU A 87 -9.50 -0.73 1.98
N ASN A 88 -10.81 -0.81 1.99
CA ASN A 88 -11.64 -0.90 0.79
C ASN A 88 -12.67 0.25 0.65
N LYS A 89 -12.45 1.38 1.33
CA LYS A 89 -13.42 2.48 1.34
C LYS A 89 -12.91 3.80 0.77
N SER A 90 -11.61 3.96 0.60
CA SER A 90 -11.03 5.22 0.17
C SER A 90 -11.41 5.59 -1.28
N LYS A 91 -11.60 6.88 -1.52
CA LYS A 91 -11.92 7.46 -2.83
C LYS A 91 -10.80 8.34 -3.37
N SER A 92 -9.74 8.53 -2.61
CA SER A 92 -8.56 9.33 -2.98
C SER A 92 -7.33 8.81 -2.25
N THR A 93 -6.15 9.24 -2.67
CA THR A 93 -4.90 8.87 -1.98
C THR A 93 -4.86 9.44 -0.56
N VAL A 94 -5.42 10.62 -0.34
CA VAL A 94 -5.52 11.20 1.00
C VAL A 94 -6.40 10.35 1.91
N GLN A 95 -7.59 9.98 1.44
CA GLN A 95 -8.47 9.08 2.21
C GLN A 95 -7.85 7.70 2.41
N ASN A 96 -7.13 7.21 1.41
CA ASN A 96 -6.41 5.94 1.51
C ASN A 96 -5.46 5.96 2.71
N ALA A 97 -4.66 7.03 2.87
CA ALA A 97 -3.77 7.17 4.01
C ALA A 97 -4.54 7.36 5.33
N GLN A 98 -5.60 8.15 5.35
CA GLN A 98 -6.42 8.37 6.54
C GLN A 98 -7.06 7.08 7.05
N PHE A 99 -7.66 6.31 6.15
CA PHE A 99 -8.38 5.08 6.52
C PHE A 99 -7.41 3.97 6.91
N THR A 100 -6.27 3.88 6.23
CA THR A 100 -5.20 2.95 6.59
C THR A 100 -4.67 3.26 7.99
N TYR A 101 -4.40 4.53 8.30
CA TYR A 101 -3.97 4.94 9.65
C TYR A 101 -4.99 4.48 10.70
N ALA A 102 -6.28 4.74 10.48
CA ALA A 102 -7.33 4.38 11.42
C ALA A 102 -7.36 2.87 11.69
N ILE A 103 -7.27 2.05 10.65
CA ILE A 103 -7.25 0.59 10.78
C ILE A 103 -6.02 0.13 11.58
N LEU A 104 -4.85 0.65 11.25
CA LEU A 104 -3.60 0.25 11.89
C LEU A 104 -3.59 0.64 13.37
N ARG A 105 -4.05 1.83 13.72
CA ARG A 105 -4.11 2.27 15.11
C ARG A 105 -5.10 1.47 15.94
N GLU A 106 -6.24 1.10 15.35
CA GLU A 106 -7.28 0.37 16.06
C GLU A 106 -6.93 -1.12 16.25
N LYS A 107 -6.41 -1.76 15.22
CA LYS A 107 -6.31 -3.24 15.17
C LYS A 107 -4.89 -3.79 15.15
N TYR A 108 -3.90 -2.97 14.79
CA TYR A 108 -2.52 -3.42 14.58
C TYR A 108 -1.52 -2.49 15.27
N PRO A 109 -1.57 -2.40 16.60
CA PRO A 109 -0.75 -1.42 17.35
C PRO A 109 0.76 -1.69 17.30
N THR A 110 1.19 -2.88 16.89
CA THR A 110 2.61 -3.19 16.74
C THR A 110 3.23 -2.53 15.51
N ILE A 111 2.42 -2.17 14.50
CA ILE A 111 2.92 -1.55 13.27
C ILE A 111 3.37 -0.12 13.58
N LYS A 112 4.62 0.19 13.22
CA LYS A 112 5.24 1.50 13.40
C LYS A 112 5.77 2.08 12.11
N SER A 113 5.98 1.26 11.09
CA SER A 113 6.62 1.66 9.85
C SER A 113 5.86 1.12 8.65
N LEU A 114 5.74 1.96 7.62
CA LEU A 114 5.14 1.59 6.35
C LEU A 114 6.17 1.61 5.24
N ALA A 115 6.06 0.66 4.32
CA ALA A 115 6.78 0.66 3.06
C ALA A 115 5.75 0.72 1.94
N ILE A 116 5.79 1.75 1.12
CA ILE A 116 4.78 2.02 0.09
C ILE A 116 5.14 1.29 -1.20
N VAL A 117 4.20 0.53 -1.75
CA VAL A 117 4.33 -0.10 -3.07
C VAL A 117 3.27 0.47 -4.00
N THR A 118 3.71 1.04 -5.11
CA THR A 118 2.84 1.63 -6.13
C THR A 118 3.56 1.61 -7.48
N SER A 119 2.99 2.23 -8.51
CA SER A 119 3.69 2.39 -9.79
C SER A 119 4.82 3.40 -9.67
N ASP A 120 5.88 3.23 -10.45
CA ASP A 120 7.10 4.03 -10.39
C ASP A 120 6.83 5.54 -10.49
N TYR A 121 5.96 5.96 -11.43
CA TYR A 121 5.61 7.38 -11.60
C TYR A 121 4.84 7.96 -10.43
N HIS A 122 4.30 7.13 -9.52
CA HIS A 122 3.47 7.57 -8.38
C HIS A 122 4.20 7.44 -7.04
N VAL A 123 5.41 6.89 -7.00
CA VAL A 123 6.16 6.63 -5.74
C VAL A 123 6.35 7.91 -4.95
N GLN A 124 6.89 8.95 -5.55
CA GLN A 124 7.18 10.20 -4.85
C GLN A 124 5.91 10.82 -4.26
N ARG A 125 4.87 10.96 -5.09
CA ARG A 125 3.60 11.55 -4.66
C ARG A 125 2.91 10.70 -3.59
N GLY A 126 2.87 9.39 -3.78
CA GLY A 126 2.25 8.47 -2.84
C GLY A 126 2.93 8.51 -1.47
N CYS A 127 4.25 8.48 -1.44
CA CYS A 127 5.02 8.58 -0.20
C CYS A 127 4.81 9.92 0.51
N LEU A 128 4.83 11.03 -0.23
CA LEU A 128 4.61 12.35 0.34
C LEU A 128 3.21 12.51 0.92
N LEU A 129 2.19 12.07 0.19
CA LEU A 129 0.81 12.15 0.66
C LEU A 129 0.60 11.28 1.91
N TYR A 130 1.14 10.07 1.91
CA TYR A 130 1.07 9.20 3.09
C TYR A 130 1.81 9.81 4.28
N TYR A 131 3.04 10.22 4.09
CA TYR A 131 3.84 10.82 5.17
C TYR A 131 3.12 12.03 5.78
N SER A 132 2.65 12.97 4.95
CA SER A 132 1.96 14.15 5.41
C SER A 132 0.67 13.82 6.15
N GLN A 133 -0.12 12.89 5.62
CA GLN A 133 -1.40 12.52 6.23
C GLN A 133 -1.21 11.73 7.53
N LEU A 134 -0.21 10.85 7.60
CA LEU A 134 0.11 10.12 8.82
C LEU A 134 0.60 11.08 9.91
N LEU A 135 1.38 12.08 9.55
CA LEU A 135 1.85 13.10 10.48
C LEU A 135 0.67 13.90 11.07
N LEU A 136 -0.25 14.35 10.22
CA LEU A 136 -1.45 15.07 10.67
C LEU A 136 -2.34 14.18 11.55
N SER A 137 -2.56 12.96 11.16
CA SER A 137 -3.41 12.02 11.92
C SER A 137 -2.82 11.71 13.29
N ALA A 138 -1.52 11.49 13.36
CA ALA A 138 -0.82 11.24 14.64
C ALA A 138 -0.88 12.48 15.54
N TYR A 139 -0.69 13.65 14.99
CA TYR A 139 -0.79 14.91 15.74
C TYR A 139 -2.19 15.10 16.32
N ASP A 140 -3.23 14.93 15.50
CA ASP A 140 -4.62 15.10 15.92
C ASP A 140 -5.03 14.08 16.99
N ALA A 141 -4.52 12.86 16.90
CA ALA A 141 -4.80 11.79 17.86
C ALA A 141 -3.93 11.85 19.12
N GLY A 142 -2.89 12.69 19.14
CA GLY A 142 -1.91 12.71 20.23
C GLY A 142 -1.11 11.41 20.33
N ASP A 143 -0.91 10.72 19.22
CA ASP A 143 -0.31 9.39 19.14
C ASP A 143 1.09 9.44 18.51
N ASN A 144 1.80 8.31 18.56
CA ASN A 144 3.10 8.18 17.93
C ASN A 144 2.95 8.12 16.41
N LEU A 145 3.91 8.72 15.71
CA LEU A 145 3.94 8.74 14.25
C LEU A 145 4.12 7.33 13.68
N LEU A 146 3.24 6.97 12.75
CA LEU A 146 3.52 5.91 11.78
C LEU A 146 4.42 6.49 10.70
N ASP A 147 5.58 5.92 10.51
CA ASP A 147 6.58 6.48 9.60
C ASP A 147 6.61 5.72 8.27
N VAL A 148 6.77 6.46 7.17
CA VAL A 148 7.00 5.88 5.84
C VAL A 148 8.51 5.78 5.66
N ILE A 149 9.04 4.55 5.75
CA ILE A 149 10.49 4.32 5.80
C ILE A 149 11.08 3.80 4.49
N SER A 150 10.25 3.33 3.56
CA SER A 150 10.75 2.81 2.28
C SER A 150 9.65 2.76 1.22
N ASN A 151 10.06 2.40 0.01
CA ASN A 151 9.16 2.26 -1.13
C ASN A 151 9.68 1.24 -2.13
N ALA A 152 8.79 0.76 -2.99
CA ALA A 152 9.13 0.00 -4.18
C ALA A 152 8.16 0.38 -5.28
N GLY A 153 8.69 0.67 -6.47
CA GLY A 153 7.88 1.07 -7.62
C GLY A 153 7.78 -0.06 -8.64
N TYR A 154 6.54 -0.40 -9.01
CA TYR A 154 6.32 -1.22 -10.21
C TYR A 154 6.62 -0.38 -11.44
N LYS A 155 7.41 -0.93 -12.35
CA LYS A 155 7.79 -0.27 -13.59
C LYS A 155 6.63 -0.35 -14.60
N ALA A 156 5.85 0.72 -14.65
CA ALA A 156 4.59 0.75 -15.42
C ALA A 156 4.76 1.07 -16.91
N GLY A 157 5.99 1.16 -17.41
CA GLY A 157 6.26 1.44 -18.82
C GLY A 157 6.18 2.92 -19.22
N HIS A 158 6.14 3.82 -18.25
CA HIS A 158 6.18 5.27 -18.49
C HIS A 158 7.63 5.72 -18.60
N GLU A 159 8.04 6.15 -19.79
CA GLU A 159 9.41 6.62 -20.02
C GLU A 159 9.73 7.84 -19.15
N GLY A 160 10.96 7.89 -18.62
CA GLY A 160 11.45 8.99 -17.81
C GLY A 160 11.07 8.95 -16.34
N TYR A 161 10.34 7.94 -15.89
CA TYR A 161 10.00 7.76 -14.48
C TYR A 161 10.82 6.62 -13.87
N GLU A 162 11.36 6.87 -12.69
CA GLU A 162 12.13 5.90 -11.93
C GLU A 162 11.65 5.88 -10.47
N SER A 163 11.82 4.73 -9.82
CA SER A 163 11.54 4.61 -8.38
C SER A 163 12.52 5.45 -7.59
N ILE A 164 12.03 6.12 -6.55
CA ILE A 164 12.80 7.02 -5.72
C ILE A 164 12.83 6.46 -4.29
N SER A 165 14.02 6.39 -3.69
CA SER A 165 14.14 6.01 -2.28
C SER A 165 13.73 7.19 -1.38
N LEU A 166 13.27 6.88 -0.17
CA LEU A 166 12.92 7.92 0.79
C LEU A 166 14.14 8.75 1.21
N GLN A 167 15.32 8.16 1.25
CA GLN A 167 16.55 8.89 1.53
C GLN A 167 16.85 9.96 0.48
N ALA A 168 16.53 9.68 -0.79
CA ALA A 168 16.69 10.65 -1.87
C ALA A 168 15.64 11.76 -1.84
N MET A 169 14.49 11.51 -1.22
CA MET A 169 13.40 12.47 -1.08
C MET A 169 13.57 13.41 0.10
N GLY A 170 14.31 12.96 1.09
CA GLY A 170 14.63 13.75 2.29
C GLY A 170 15.71 14.76 2.01
#